data_54752faf99a2c430865f1986b8333f1b
#
_entry.id   54752faf99a2c430865f1986b8333f1b
#
_cell.length_a   1.000
_cell.length_b   1.000
_cell.length_c   1.000
_cell.angle_alpha   90.00
_cell.angle_beta   90.00
_cell.angle_gamma   90.00
#
_symmetry.space_group_name_H-M   'P 1'
#
loop_
_entity.id
_entity.type
_entity.pdbx_description
1 polymer ?
#
loop_
_entity_poly.entity_id
_entity_poly.type
_entity_poly.pdbx_seq_one_letter_code
_entity_poly.pdbx_strand_id
1 'polypeptide(L)'
;MGEIAIIAFSRNLEIAEKIKDITGGDIIIYSKDVFKYTFEKYGSIIAIMSAGIAVRNIAPLVCDKWKDPAVVVVDSGLTFAIPILGGHHGGNEIAKKLADAGLIPVITTATEVKGKYSVEGVADSLGCRIINKESTKKVNLALIETDVEVLDIKGPKIVVVKDDVSVLKRNDLRPMRKGLVIGIGANRGVARSEVIDAINAGLSELDAGIDDVKYIASATIKENEKGIIEAAEILGKELKFVPHEVINSIKPPTPSKANRLGLIGVCEPAALALSDEKDLILKKRKYGNVTIAIAR
;
A
#
# COMPACT_ATOMS: atom_id res chain seq x y z
N MET A 1 2.92 -1.65 8.26
CA MET A 1 4.05 -2.57 8.53
C MET A 1 4.01 -3.67 7.48
N GLY A 2 5.16 -4.01 6.85
CA GLY A 2 5.26 -5.20 6.00
C GLY A 2 5.08 -6.48 6.81
N GLU A 3 5.01 -7.63 6.12
CA GLU A 3 4.95 -8.93 6.79
C GLU A 3 6.18 -9.17 7.67
N ILE A 4 6.00 -9.82 8.82
CA ILE A 4 7.05 -10.09 9.80
C ILE A 4 7.48 -11.56 9.69
N ALA A 5 8.79 -11.83 9.58
CA ALA A 5 9.35 -13.15 9.74
C ALA A 5 9.92 -13.31 11.16
N ILE A 6 9.62 -14.43 11.82
CA ILE A 6 10.17 -14.81 13.11
C ILE A 6 11.10 -15.99 12.90
N ILE A 7 12.42 -15.75 12.94
CA ILE A 7 13.43 -16.79 12.75
C ILE A 7 13.84 -17.38 14.09
N ALA A 8 13.69 -18.69 14.23
CA ALA A 8 14.05 -19.40 15.47
C ALA A 8 14.75 -20.74 15.18
N PHE A 9 15.63 -21.16 16.05
CA PHE A 9 16.07 -22.56 16.07
C PHE A 9 14.93 -23.47 16.54
N SER A 10 14.89 -24.74 16.09
CA SER A 10 13.83 -25.68 16.45
C SER A 10 13.60 -25.80 17.96
N ARG A 11 14.66 -25.69 18.76
CA ARG A 11 14.59 -25.71 20.23
C ARG A 11 13.91 -24.50 20.86
N ASN A 12 13.72 -23.40 20.09
CA ASN A 12 13.13 -22.15 20.56
C ASN A 12 11.71 -21.92 19.97
N LEU A 13 11.05 -22.96 19.50
CA LEU A 13 9.73 -22.85 18.89
C LEU A 13 8.67 -22.29 19.83
N GLU A 14 8.66 -22.72 21.11
CA GLU A 14 7.74 -22.19 22.11
C GLU A 14 7.92 -20.68 22.32
N ILE A 15 9.16 -20.20 22.23
CA ILE A 15 9.48 -18.77 22.32
C ILE A 15 8.97 -18.07 21.07
N ALA A 16 9.14 -18.67 19.89
CA ALA A 16 8.68 -18.10 18.63
C ALA A 16 7.15 -17.97 18.59
N GLU A 17 6.41 -18.94 19.11
CA GLU A 17 4.95 -18.84 19.22
C GLU A 17 4.52 -17.68 20.14
N LYS A 18 5.15 -17.52 21.30
CA LYS A 18 4.89 -16.37 22.20
C LYS A 18 5.14 -15.02 21.50
N ILE A 19 6.24 -14.90 20.74
CA ILE A 19 6.55 -13.69 19.98
C ILE A 19 5.52 -13.47 18.88
N LYS A 20 5.09 -14.54 18.18
CA LYS A 20 4.04 -14.48 17.16
C LYS A 20 2.71 -13.99 17.73
N ASP A 21 2.31 -14.45 18.89
CA ASP A 21 1.07 -14.00 19.56
C ASP A 21 1.08 -12.48 19.81
N ILE A 22 2.26 -11.91 20.06
CA ILE A 22 2.42 -10.48 20.34
C ILE A 22 2.51 -9.67 19.05
N THR A 23 3.34 -10.12 18.10
CA THR A 23 3.73 -9.31 16.93
C THR A 23 2.97 -9.68 15.66
N GLY A 24 2.41 -10.88 15.59
CA GLY A 24 1.99 -11.53 14.35
C GLY A 24 3.20 -12.05 13.56
N GLY A 25 2.96 -12.50 12.35
CA GLY A 25 3.99 -12.92 11.41
C GLY A 25 4.17 -14.43 11.28
N ASP A 26 5.16 -14.82 10.48
CA ASP A 26 5.43 -16.21 10.11
C ASP A 26 6.65 -16.75 10.85
N ILE A 27 6.50 -17.92 11.47
CA ILE A 27 7.62 -18.61 12.11
C ILE A 27 8.39 -19.40 11.06
N ILE A 28 9.71 -19.14 10.99
CA ILE A 28 10.60 -19.80 10.03
C ILE A 28 11.76 -20.43 10.83
N ILE A 29 11.94 -21.74 10.63
CA ILE A 29 13.04 -22.46 11.29
C ILE A 29 14.37 -22.04 10.68
N TYR A 30 15.35 -21.78 11.55
CA TYR A 30 16.69 -21.41 11.15
C TYR A 30 17.30 -22.46 10.20
N SER A 31 17.78 -21.99 9.06
CA SER A 31 18.57 -22.73 8.09
C SER A 31 19.68 -21.82 7.54
N LYS A 32 20.65 -22.39 6.83
CA LYS A 32 21.80 -21.63 6.31
C LYS A 32 21.42 -20.40 5.47
N ASP A 33 20.34 -20.50 4.69
CA ASP A 33 19.94 -19.44 3.73
C ASP A 33 18.68 -18.67 4.19
N VAL A 34 18.22 -18.89 5.44
CA VAL A 34 16.96 -18.30 5.94
C VAL A 34 16.96 -16.77 5.90
N PHE A 35 18.10 -16.13 6.26
CA PHE A 35 18.18 -14.68 6.23
C PHE A 35 18.15 -14.13 4.81
N LYS A 36 18.79 -14.79 3.85
CA LYS A 36 18.70 -14.39 2.43
C LYS A 36 17.25 -14.43 1.96
N TYR A 37 16.55 -15.51 2.23
CA TYR A 37 15.13 -15.66 1.88
C TYR A 37 14.26 -14.58 2.54
N THR A 38 14.46 -14.33 3.84
CA THR A 38 13.62 -13.38 4.57
C THR A 38 13.92 -11.92 4.23
N PHE A 39 15.16 -11.57 3.89
CA PHE A 39 15.52 -10.24 3.37
C PHE A 39 14.81 -9.89 2.07
N GLU A 40 14.54 -10.89 1.22
CA GLU A 40 13.87 -10.67 -0.07
C GLU A 40 12.34 -10.56 0.06
N LYS A 41 11.75 -11.18 1.09
CA LYS A 41 10.29 -11.33 1.19
C LYS A 41 9.61 -10.52 2.28
N TYR A 42 10.30 -10.22 3.38
CA TYR A 42 9.69 -9.62 4.55
C TYR A 42 10.18 -8.19 4.79
N GLY A 43 9.29 -7.35 5.28
CA GLY A 43 9.65 -5.98 5.67
C GLY A 43 10.31 -5.89 7.04
N SER A 44 10.13 -6.93 7.88
CA SER A 44 10.73 -6.99 9.22
C SER A 44 11.07 -8.42 9.62
N ILE A 45 12.13 -8.59 10.39
CA ILE A 45 12.64 -9.88 10.86
C ILE A 45 12.84 -9.81 12.37
N ILE A 46 12.29 -10.77 13.11
CA ILE A 46 12.59 -11.00 14.50
C ILE A 46 13.46 -12.27 14.57
N ALA A 47 14.69 -12.14 15.04
CA ALA A 47 15.65 -13.24 15.10
C ALA A 47 15.84 -13.68 16.55
N ILE A 48 15.31 -14.88 16.90
CA ILE A 48 15.43 -15.47 18.26
C ILE A 48 16.75 -16.23 18.36
N MET A 49 17.82 -15.47 18.61
CA MET A 49 19.18 -15.98 18.69
C MET A 49 20.13 -14.94 19.31
N SER A 50 21.40 -15.31 19.53
CA SER A 50 22.39 -14.32 19.93
C SER A 50 22.65 -13.27 18.83
N ALA A 51 22.86 -12.01 19.22
CA ALA A 51 23.11 -10.91 18.29
C ALA A 51 24.30 -11.20 17.35
N GLY A 52 25.35 -11.86 17.83
CA GLY A 52 26.49 -12.22 17.00
C GLY A 52 26.17 -13.21 15.87
N ILE A 53 25.19 -14.11 16.07
CA ILE A 53 24.72 -15.00 15.00
C ILE A 53 23.95 -14.19 13.97
N ALA A 54 23.00 -13.36 14.41
CA ALA A 54 22.20 -12.52 13.55
C ALA A 54 23.10 -11.62 12.69
N VAL A 55 24.02 -10.89 13.31
CA VAL A 55 24.96 -9.98 12.61
C VAL A 55 25.75 -10.69 11.52
N ARG A 56 26.33 -11.87 11.82
CA ARG A 56 27.11 -12.62 10.81
C ARG A 56 26.26 -13.05 9.60
N ASN A 57 24.98 -13.35 9.83
CA ASN A 57 24.08 -13.75 8.74
C ASN A 57 23.62 -12.55 7.90
N ILE A 58 23.33 -11.40 8.54
CA ILE A 58 22.84 -10.22 7.81
C ILE A 58 23.95 -9.40 7.17
N ALA A 59 25.15 -9.39 7.70
CA ALA A 59 26.26 -8.55 7.22
C ALA A 59 26.50 -8.62 5.71
N PRO A 60 26.48 -9.79 5.05
CA PRO A 60 26.65 -9.87 3.59
C PRO A 60 25.39 -9.45 2.80
N LEU A 61 24.24 -9.23 3.45
CA LEU A 61 22.95 -8.92 2.82
C LEU A 61 22.60 -7.44 2.91
N VAL A 62 23.17 -6.73 3.89
CA VAL A 62 22.88 -5.30 4.14
C VAL A 62 23.43 -4.45 3.00
N CYS A 63 22.54 -3.65 2.37
CA CYS A 63 22.85 -2.81 1.21
C CYS A 63 22.40 -1.37 1.36
N ASP A 64 21.14 -1.16 1.73
CA ASP A 64 20.48 0.16 1.66
C ASP A 64 19.49 0.32 2.81
N LYS A 65 19.70 1.30 3.67
CA LYS A 65 18.84 1.58 4.82
C LYS A 65 17.36 1.79 4.49
N TRP A 66 17.03 2.07 3.22
CA TRP A 66 15.66 2.31 2.76
C TRP A 66 14.98 1.08 2.15
N LYS A 67 15.78 0.02 1.91
CA LYS A 67 15.30 -1.22 1.27
C LYS A 67 15.42 -2.41 2.18
N ASP A 68 16.48 -2.40 3.01
CA ASP A 68 16.76 -3.51 3.93
C ASP A 68 15.63 -3.64 4.97
N PRO A 69 15.21 -4.86 5.31
CA PRO A 69 14.20 -5.07 6.35
C PRO A 69 14.70 -4.63 7.71
N ALA A 70 13.79 -4.26 8.60
CA ALA A 70 14.12 -4.10 10.00
C ALA A 70 14.51 -5.45 10.61
N VAL A 71 15.57 -5.50 11.43
CA VAL A 71 15.97 -6.71 12.14
C VAL A 71 16.05 -6.45 13.63
N VAL A 72 15.25 -7.19 14.39
CA VAL A 72 15.22 -7.16 15.86
C VAL A 72 15.68 -8.51 16.38
N VAL A 73 16.69 -8.50 17.21
CA VAL A 73 17.17 -9.71 17.91
C VAL A 73 16.44 -9.84 19.25
N VAL A 74 15.98 -11.05 19.52
CA VAL A 74 15.43 -11.44 20.84
C VAL A 74 16.27 -12.56 21.39
N ASP A 75 16.73 -12.43 22.63
CA ASP A 75 17.48 -13.51 23.29
C ASP A 75 16.56 -14.66 23.69
N SER A 76 17.13 -15.86 23.82
CA SER A 76 16.35 -17.07 24.17
C SER A 76 15.78 -17.06 25.61
N GLY A 77 16.18 -16.10 26.42
CA GLY A 77 15.61 -15.88 27.76
C GLY A 77 14.40 -14.93 27.75
N LEU A 78 14.01 -14.37 26.59
CA LEU A 78 12.96 -13.34 26.49
C LEU A 78 13.23 -12.12 27.37
N THR A 79 14.49 -11.72 27.49
CA THR A 79 14.90 -10.58 28.33
C THR A 79 14.99 -9.31 27.52
N PHE A 80 15.58 -9.37 26.33
CA PHE A 80 15.90 -8.20 25.53
C PHE A 80 15.32 -8.26 24.12
N ALA A 81 14.86 -7.10 23.64
CA ALA A 81 14.51 -6.88 22.24
C ALA A 81 15.44 -5.79 21.68
N ILE A 82 16.34 -6.18 20.76
CA ILE A 82 17.45 -5.35 20.30
C ILE A 82 17.30 -5.07 18.80
N PRO A 83 16.84 -3.88 18.37
CA PRO A 83 16.88 -3.47 16.98
C PRO A 83 18.34 -3.31 16.51
N ILE A 84 18.79 -4.18 15.62
CA ILE A 84 20.17 -4.14 15.07
C ILE A 84 20.24 -3.57 13.66
N LEU A 85 19.10 -3.51 12.96
CA LEU A 85 18.94 -2.91 11.63
C LEU A 85 17.55 -2.30 11.50
N GLY A 86 17.43 -1.19 10.73
CA GLY A 86 16.14 -0.58 10.42
C GLY A 86 15.37 -0.05 11.63
N GLY A 87 16.06 0.51 12.65
CA GLY A 87 15.41 1.03 13.85
C GLY A 87 14.26 1.99 13.56
N HIS A 88 14.47 2.97 12.64
CA HIS A 88 13.44 3.91 12.20
C HIS A 88 12.48 3.35 11.13
N HIS A 89 12.66 2.11 10.69
CA HIS A 89 11.85 1.43 9.69
C HIS A 89 11.07 0.25 10.27
N GLY A 90 10.61 0.37 11.51
CA GLY A 90 9.79 -0.62 12.20
C GLY A 90 10.53 -1.40 13.29
N GLY A 91 11.87 -1.38 13.35
CA GLY A 91 12.63 -2.12 14.36
C GLY A 91 12.37 -1.62 15.79
N ASN A 92 12.33 -0.30 15.99
CA ASN A 92 12.06 0.28 17.30
C ASN A 92 10.61 0.02 17.76
N GLU A 93 9.65 0.09 16.83
CA GLU A 93 8.25 -0.20 17.11
C GLU A 93 8.04 -1.65 17.52
N ILE A 94 8.71 -2.59 16.84
CA ILE A 94 8.69 -4.01 17.23
C ILE A 94 9.27 -4.19 18.62
N ALA A 95 10.42 -3.58 18.91
CA ALA A 95 11.03 -3.67 20.24
C ALA A 95 10.15 -3.07 21.34
N LYS A 96 9.50 -1.92 21.08
CA LYS A 96 8.51 -1.32 21.99
C LYS A 96 7.29 -2.22 22.20
N LYS A 97 6.76 -2.81 21.14
CA LYS A 97 5.63 -3.76 21.25
C LYS A 97 5.99 -5.00 22.07
N LEU A 98 7.22 -5.49 21.95
CA LEU A 98 7.71 -6.59 22.78
C LEU A 98 7.93 -6.18 24.25
N ALA A 99 8.18 -4.89 24.52
CA ALA A 99 8.26 -4.38 25.89
C ALA A 99 6.93 -4.49 26.64
N ASP A 100 5.79 -4.34 25.95
CA ASP A 100 4.47 -4.54 26.55
C ASP A 100 4.27 -5.98 27.08
N ALA A 101 5.06 -6.92 26.55
CA ALA A 101 5.10 -8.32 27.00
C ALA A 101 6.23 -8.63 27.98
N GLY A 102 6.93 -7.62 28.49
CA GLY A 102 7.93 -7.71 29.54
C GLY A 102 9.38 -7.79 29.07
N LEU A 103 9.66 -7.69 27.75
CA LEU A 103 11.03 -7.61 27.26
C LEU A 103 11.60 -6.19 27.46
N ILE A 104 12.90 -6.08 27.64
CA ILE A 104 13.59 -4.79 27.71
C ILE A 104 14.01 -4.36 26.30
N PRO A 105 13.45 -3.26 25.75
CA PRO A 105 13.83 -2.76 24.45
C PRO A 105 15.18 -2.03 24.54
N VAL A 106 16.17 -2.48 23.77
CA VAL A 106 17.50 -1.87 23.72
C VAL A 106 17.61 -0.98 22.48
N ILE A 107 16.98 0.19 22.55
CA ILE A 107 16.95 1.14 21.44
C ILE A 107 18.15 2.08 21.53
N THR A 108 18.94 2.14 20.45
CA THR A 108 20.21 2.91 20.41
C THR A 108 20.19 4.05 19.40
N THR A 109 19.08 4.28 18.70
CA THR A 109 18.96 5.38 17.74
C THR A 109 19.03 6.74 18.45
N ALA A 110 19.87 7.64 17.94
CA ALA A 110 20.20 8.89 18.64
C ALA A 110 18.99 9.78 18.94
N THR A 111 18.02 9.84 18.03
CA THR A 111 16.77 10.60 18.20
C THR A 111 15.92 10.03 19.34
N GLU A 112 15.75 8.74 19.40
CA GLU A 112 14.98 8.05 20.45
C GLU A 112 15.65 8.20 21.82
N VAL A 113 16.98 8.04 21.90
CA VAL A 113 17.75 8.20 23.14
C VAL A 113 17.61 9.62 23.71
N LYS A 114 17.49 10.63 22.85
CA LYS A 114 17.29 12.03 23.25
C LYS A 114 15.82 12.42 23.40
N GLY A 115 14.88 11.49 23.22
CA GLY A 115 13.44 11.78 23.24
C GLY A 115 12.99 12.69 22.12
N LYS A 116 13.75 12.76 21.01
CA LYS A 116 13.45 13.59 19.83
C LYS A 116 12.85 12.75 18.71
N TYR A 117 12.03 13.35 17.89
CA TYR A 117 11.50 12.73 16.69
C TYR A 117 12.60 12.63 15.62
N SER A 118 12.46 11.67 14.71
CA SER A 118 13.19 11.62 13.44
C SER A 118 12.26 12.01 12.29
N VAL A 119 12.82 12.42 11.15
CA VAL A 119 12.02 12.67 9.93
C VAL A 119 11.20 11.43 9.56
N GLU A 120 11.80 10.24 9.70
CA GLU A 120 11.14 8.96 9.46
C GLU A 120 9.98 8.76 10.45
N GLY A 121 10.20 8.98 11.73
CA GLY A 121 9.16 8.85 12.76
C GLY A 121 8.02 9.85 12.59
N VAL A 122 8.31 11.09 12.19
CA VAL A 122 7.28 12.08 11.84
C VAL A 122 6.51 11.63 10.60
N ALA A 123 7.21 11.11 9.56
CA ALA A 123 6.56 10.63 8.36
C ALA A 123 5.60 9.48 8.66
N ASP A 124 6.02 8.51 9.48
CA ASP A 124 5.20 7.36 9.87
C ASP A 124 3.98 7.80 10.71
N SER A 125 4.17 8.67 11.70
CA SER A 125 3.07 9.17 12.55
C SER A 125 2.01 9.94 11.77
N LEU A 126 2.39 10.61 10.67
CA LEU A 126 1.50 11.38 9.80
C LEU A 126 0.99 10.57 8.60
N GLY A 127 1.38 9.30 8.46
CA GLY A 127 1.05 8.49 7.29
C GLY A 127 1.66 9.04 5.99
N CYS A 128 2.86 9.61 6.07
CA CYS A 128 3.55 10.24 4.96
C CYS A 128 4.69 9.38 4.42
N ARG A 129 5.06 9.61 3.17
CA ARG A 129 6.33 9.14 2.60
C ARG A 129 7.30 10.31 2.46
N ILE A 130 8.58 10.03 2.62
CA ILE A 130 9.65 11.02 2.43
C ILE A 130 9.98 11.09 0.94
N ILE A 131 9.91 12.28 0.35
CA ILE A 131 10.15 12.49 -1.09
C ILE A 131 11.65 12.61 -1.38
N ASN A 132 12.37 13.38 -0.57
CA ASN A 132 13.81 13.64 -0.73
C ASN A 132 14.60 12.98 0.41
N LYS A 133 14.77 11.68 0.32
CA LYS A 133 15.39 10.84 1.37
C LYS A 133 16.80 11.29 1.77
N GLU A 134 17.54 11.90 0.86
CA GLU A 134 18.88 12.44 1.07
C GLU A 134 18.95 13.56 2.11
N SER A 135 17.84 14.31 2.29
CA SER A 135 17.75 15.37 3.29
C SER A 135 17.67 14.87 4.72
N THR A 136 17.21 13.62 4.94
CA THR A 136 16.90 13.09 6.28
C THR A 136 18.09 13.13 7.23
N LYS A 137 19.31 12.88 6.71
CA LYS A 137 20.52 12.91 7.55
C LYS A 137 20.73 14.27 8.19
N LYS A 138 20.62 15.34 7.40
CA LYS A 138 20.86 16.71 7.86
C LYS A 138 19.73 17.22 8.75
N VAL A 139 18.47 16.95 8.37
CA VAL A 139 17.31 17.36 9.15
C VAL A 139 17.24 16.58 10.47
N ASN A 140 17.55 15.30 10.49
CA ASN A 140 17.65 14.52 11.73
C ASN A 140 18.76 15.05 12.66
N LEU A 141 19.89 15.48 12.10
CA LEU A 141 20.94 16.11 12.91
C LEU A 141 20.42 17.42 13.54
N ALA A 142 19.74 18.26 12.77
CA ALA A 142 19.12 19.47 13.31
C ALA A 142 18.06 19.16 14.39
N LEU A 143 17.22 18.14 14.20
CA LEU A 143 16.23 17.68 15.19
C LEU A 143 16.88 17.23 16.52
N ILE A 144 18.09 16.69 16.48
CA ILE A 144 18.84 16.31 17.69
C ILE A 144 19.30 17.55 18.48
N GLU A 145 19.63 18.63 17.79
CA GLU A 145 20.21 19.85 18.38
C GLU A 145 19.14 20.89 18.73
N THR A 146 18.09 21.00 17.91
CA THR A 146 17.05 22.02 18.03
C THR A 146 15.67 21.43 17.77
N ASP A 147 14.61 22.21 17.97
CA ASP A 147 13.27 21.87 17.51
C ASP A 147 13.12 22.37 16.07
N VAL A 148 12.71 21.47 15.19
CA VAL A 148 12.46 21.75 13.76
C VAL A 148 10.96 21.89 13.55
N GLU A 149 10.54 22.96 12.90
CA GLU A 149 9.13 23.21 12.63
C GLU A 149 8.61 22.30 11.53
N VAL A 150 7.42 21.73 11.75
CA VAL A 150 6.69 20.93 10.77
C VAL A 150 5.56 21.75 10.19
N LEU A 151 5.66 22.12 8.89
CA LEU A 151 4.66 22.90 8.18
C LEU A 151 3.70 22.00 7.39
N ASP A 152 2.40 22.05 7.69
CA ASP A 152 1.36 21.39 6.87
C ASP A 152 0.84 22.38 5.80
N ILE A 153 1.36 22.28 4.59
CA ILE A 153 1.06 23.20 3.50
C ILE A 153 0.10 22.55 2.50
N LYS A 154 -1.07 23.16 2.26
CA LYS A 154 -2.10 22.66 1.34
C LYS A 154 -2.15 23.46 0.04
N GLY A 155 -2.58 22.81 -1.05
CA GLY A 155 -2.82 23.45 -2.36
C GLY A 155 -1.56 23.76 -3.18
N PRO A 156 -1.70 24.31 -4.40
CA PRO A 156 -0.58 24.72 -5.24
C PRO A 156 0.22 25.85 -4.61
N LYS A 157 1.55 25.80 -4.69
CA LYS A 157 2.44 26.78 -4.06
C LYS A 157 3.82 26.84 -4.72
N ILE A 158 4.48 27.96 -4.49
CA ILE A 158 5.91 28.12 -4.72
C ILE A 158 6.53 28.35 -3.35
N VAL A 159 7.45 27.46 -2.95
CA VAL A 159 8.18 27.56 -1.68
C VAL A 159 9.65 27.76 -2.01
N VAL A 160 10.24 28.83 -1.48
CA VAL A 160 11.68 29.10 -1.58
C VAL A 160 12.31 28.83 -0.23
N VAL A 161 13.23 27.89 -0.16
CA VAL A 161 13.92 27.50 1.09
C VAL A 161 15.41 27.73 0.90
N LYS A 162 16.06 28.28 1.92
CA LYS A 162 17.51 28.48 1.92
C LYS A 162 18.27 27.37 2.63
N ASP A 163 17.59 26.64 3.51
CA ASP A 163 18.15 25.59 4.34
C ASP A 163 17.69 24.21 3.88
N ASP A 164 18.29 23.16 4.43
CA ASP A 164 17.88 21.78 4.16
C ASP A 164 16.46 21.54 4.69
N VAL A 165 15.62 20.94 3.86
CA VAL A 165 14.23 20.60 4.18
C VAL A 165 13.91 19.16 3.79
N SER A 166 13.26 18.42 4.69
CA SER A 166 12.68 17.15 4.34
C SER A 166 11.24 17.35 3.90
N VAL A 167 10.93 16.89 2.68
CA VAL A 167 9.58 16.99 2.11
C VAL A 167 8.85 15.69 2.39
N LEU A 168 7.77 15.79 3.17
CA LEU A 168 6.87 14.69 3.46
C LEU A 168 5.63 14.87 2.60
N LYS A 169 5.38 13.89 1.74
CA LYS A 169 4.11 13.78 1.06
C LYS A 169 3.25 12.81 1.86
N ARG A 170 2.09 13.23 2.32
CA ARG A 170 1.11 12.29 2.88
C ARG A 170 1.01 11.16 1.88
N ASN A 171 1.22 9.97 2.34
CA ASN A 171 0.74 8.82 1.58
C ASN A 171 -0.69 9.20 1.37
N ASP A 172 -1.06 9.54 0.12
CA ASP A 172 -2.46 9.73 -0.16
C ASP A 172 -3.08 8.54 0.55
N LEU A 173 -3.78 8.83 1.65
CA LEU A 173 -4.73 7.90 2.17
C LEU A 173 -5.60 7.72 0.94
N ARG A 174 -5.19 6.76 0.10
CA ARG A 174 -6.19 6.16 -0.76
C ARG A 174 -7.20 5.73 0.28
N PRO A 175 -8.35 6.40 0.42
CA PRO A 175 -9.42 5.74 1.13
C PRO A 175 -9.37 4.36 0.50
N MET A 176 -9.28 3.28 1.29
CA MET A 176 -9.19 1.94 0.72
C MET A 176 -10.33 1.86 -0.27
N ARG A 177 -10.02 2.14 -1.55
CA ARG A 177 -11.00 2.17 -2.64
C ARG A 177 -11.27 0.73 -3.08
N LYS A 178 -11.12 -0.20 -2.13
CA LYS A 178 -11.53 -1.59 -2.32
C LYS A 178 -13.03 -1.59 -2.59
N GLY A 179 -13.38 -2.20 -3.68
CA GLY A 179 -14.78 -2.34 -4.06
C GLY A 179 -15.23 -1.44 -5.20
N LEU A 180 -14.30 -0.82 -5.93
CA LEU A 180 -14.62 -0.01 -7.09
C LEU A 180 -15.34 -0.84 -8.17
N VAL A 181 -16.37 -0.26 -8.75
CA VAL A 181 -17.06 -0.82 -9.91
C VAL A 181 -16.79 0.04 -11.13
N ILE A 182 -16.18 -0.57 -12.16
CA ILE A 182 -15.93 0.10 -13.42
C ILE A 182 -17.07 -0.20 -14.39
N GLY A 183 -17.85 0.81 -14.72
CA GLY A 183 -18.84 0.71 -15.78
C GLY A 183 -18.23 0.99 -17.15
N ILE A 184 -18.47 0.12 -18.13
CA ILE A 184 -17.92 0.22 -19.48
C ILE A 184 -19.04 0.35 -20.50
N GLY A 185 -18.92 1.37 -21.37
CA GLY A 185 -19.60 1.44 -22.65
C GLY A 185 -18.57 1.42 -23.77
N ALA A 186 -18.82 0.67 -24.83
CA ALA A 186 -17.91 0.58 -25.96
C ALA A 186 -18.67 0.54 -27.30
N ASN A 187 -17.98 0.95 -28.37
CA ASN A 187 -18.46 0.72 -29.73
C ASN A 187 -18.41 -0.79 -30.05
N ARG A 188 -19.21 -1.24 -31.01
CA ARG A 188 -19.23 -2.63 -31.44
C ARG A 188 -17.86 -3.02 -32.06
N GLY A 189 -17.33 -4.17 -31.73
CA GLY A 189 -16.06 -4.68 -32.22
C GLY A 189 -14.82 -3.98 -31.64
N VAL A 190 -14.93 -3.40 -30.45
CA VAL A 190 -13.80 -2.78 -29.76
C VAL A 190 -12.70 -3.80 -29.47
N ALA A 191 -11.44 -3.41 -29.64
CA ALA A 191 -10.30 -4.26 -29.32
C ALA A 191 -10.09 -4.35 -27.80
N ARG A 192 -9.66 -5.52 -27.30
CA ARG A 192 -9.37 -5.71 -25.87
C ARG A 192 -8.32 -4.73 -25.33
N SER A 193 -7.30 -4.39 -26.14
CA SER A 193 -6.28 -3.40 -25.77
C SER A 193 -6.88 -2.03 -25.50
N GLU A 194 -7.81 -1.56 -26.34
CA GLU A 194 -8.50 -0.29 -26.13
C GLU A 194 -9.30 -0.27 -24.83
N VAL A 195 -9.91 -1.41 -24.46
CA VAL A 195 -10.65 -1.53 -23.20
C VAL A 195 -9.71 -1.50 -22.00
N ILE A 196 -8.59 -2.23 -22.06
CA ILE A 196 -7.57 -2.25 -20.99
C ILE A 196 -6.96 -0.85 -20.82
N ASP A 197 -6.59 -0.19 -21.91
CA ASP A 197 -6.02 1.16 -21.88
C ASP A 197 -7.01 2.17 -21.28
N ALA A 198 -8.28 2.09 -21.63
CA ALA A 198 -9.33 2.93 -21.07
C ALA A 198 -9.52 2.71 -19.56
N ILE A 199 -9.51 1.45 -19.11
CA ILE A 199 -9.59 1.09 -17.68
C ILE A 199 -8.40 1.69 -16.92
N ASN A 200 -7.18 1.47 -17.42
CA ASN A 200 -5.96 1.98 -16.80
C ASN A 200 -5.95 3.50 -16.74
N ALA A 201 -6.37 4.18 -17.82
CA ALA A 201 -6.47 5.64 -17.86
C ALA A 201 -7.49 6.17 -16.84
N GLY A 202 -8.69 5.53 -16.75
CA GLY A 202 -9.69 5.91 -15.77
C GLY A 202 -9.27 5.69 -14.33
N LEU A 203 -8.58 4.59 -14.04
CA LEU A 203 -8.02 4.31 -12.72
C LEU A 203 -6.90 5.29 -12.37
N SER A 204 -6.05 5.66 -13.33
CA SER A 204 -4.97 6.63 -13.14
C SER A 204 -5.49 8.03 -12.79
N GLU A 205 -6.63 8.48 -13.33
CA GLU A 205 -7.26 9.75 -12.94
C GLU A 205 -7.65 9.79 -11.46
N LEU A 206 -7.82 8.62 -10.86
CA LEU A 206 -8.20 8.45 -9.46
C LEU A 206 -7.03 8.03 -8.57
N ASP A 207 -5.81 7.91 -9.08
CA ASP A 207 -4.68 7.27 -8.38
C ASP A 207 -5.04 5.85 -7.85
N ALA A 208 -5.91 5.12 -8.54
CA ALA A 208 -6.35 3.78 -8.21
C ALA A 208 -5.64 2.73 -9.06
N GLY A 209 -5.62 1.49 -8.60
CA GLY A 209 -5.10 0.34 -9.32
C GLY A 209 -6.18 -0.71 -9.61
N ILE A 210 -5.87 -1.67 -10.46
CA ILE A 210 -6.79 -2.77 -10.77
C ILE A 210 -7.18 -3.58 -9.52
N ASP A 211 -6.29 -3.66 -8.54
CA ASP A 211 -6.56 -4.37 -7.26
C ASP A 211 -7.67 -3.74 -6.44
N ASP A 212 -7.94 -2.45 -6.64
CA ASP A 212 -9.02 -1.71 -5.99
C ASP A 212 -10.40 -2.05 -6.59
N VAL A 213 -10.43 -2.68 -7.78
CA VAL A 213 -11.64 -2.99 -8.54
C VAL A 213 -12.28 -4.29 -8.06
N LYS A 214 -13.58 -4.21 -7.72
CA LYS A 214 -14.42 -5.35 -7.35
C LYS A 214 -15.04 -6.01 -8.59
N TYR A 215 -15.64 -5.20 -9.45
CA TYR A 215 -16.32 -5.65 -10.66
C TYR A 215 -16.04 -4.74 -11.86
N ILE A 216 -16.06 -5.35 -13.04
CA ILE A 216 -16.26 -4.65 -14.30
C ILE A 216 -17.74 -4.83 -14.69
N ALA A 217 -18.42 -3.76 -15.06
CA ALA A 217 -19.84 -3.75 -15.35
C ALA A 217 -20.13 -3.20 -16.74
N SER A 218 -21.09 -3.79 -17.45
CA SER A 218 -21.62 -3.25 -18.71
C SER A 218 -23.11 -3.55 -18.82
N ALA A 219 -23.78 -3.03 -19.84
CA ALA A 219 -25.18 -3.41 -20.12
C ALA A 219 -25.26 -4.76 -20.82
N THR A 220 -26.34 -5.54 -20.59
CA THR A 220 -26.59 -6.85 -21.23
C THR A 220 -26.47 -6.81 -22.75
N ILE A 221 -26.81 -5.69 -23.40
CA ILE A 221 -26.61 -5.54 -24.86
C ILE A 221 -25.15 -5.71 -25.31
N LYS A 222 -24.18 -5.68 -24.38
CA LYS A 222 -22.75 -5.86 -24.58
C LYS A 222 -22.21 -7.21 -24.17
N GLU A 223 -23.07 -8.17 -23.82
CA GLU A 223 -22.68 -9.50 -23.37
C GLU A 223 -21.88 -10.33 -24.38
N ASN A 224 -22.02 -10.02 -25.68
CA ASN A 224 -21.30 -10.69 -26.75
C ASN A 224 -20.11 -9.87 -27.28
N GLU A 225 -19.71 -8.79 -26.60
CA GLU A 225 -18.60 -7.93 -27.02
C GLU A 225 -17.26 -8.52 -26.56
N LYS A 226 -16.60 -9.27 -27.46
CA LYS A 226 -15.36 -10.01 -27.17
C LYS A 226 -14.28 -9.15 -26.50
N GLY A 227 -14.09 -7.92 -26.98
CA GLY A 227 -13.06 -7.03 -26.43
C GLY A 227 -13.25 -6.70 -24.96
N ILE A 228 -14.50 -6.59 -24.48
CA ILE A 228 -14.80 -6.36 -23.05
C ILE A 228 -14.56 -7.64 -22.23
N ILE A 229 -14.99 -8.79 -22.75
CA ILE A 229 -14.85 -10.10 -22.08
C ILE A 229 -13.38 -10.44 -21.91
N GLU A 230 -12.60 -10.42 -23.00
CA GLU A 230 -11.17 -10.72 -22.98
C GLU A 230 -10.38 -9.74 -22.10
N ALA A 231 -10.75 -8.46 -22.08
CA ALA A 231 -10.12 -7.47 -21.21
C ALA A 231 -10.36 -7.78 -19.73
N ALA A 232 -11.58 -8.15 -19.33
CA ALA A 232 -11.90 -8.53 -17.97
C ALA A 232 -11.16 -9.80 -17.52
N GLU A 233 -11.04 -10.80 -18.41
CA GLU A 233 -10.28 -12.05 -18.17
C GLU A 233 -8.79 -11.75 -17.95
N ILE A 234 -8.16 -10.94 -18.82
CA ILE A 234 -6.74 -10.56 -18.71
C ILE A 234 -6.48 -9.79 -17.40
N LEU A 235 -7.40 -8.92 -17.00
CA LEU A 235 -7.31 -8.14 -15.76
C LEU A 235 -7.68 -8.96 -14.51
N GLY A 236 -8.13 -10.21 -14.67
CA GLY A 236 -8.53 -11.08 -13.57
C GLY A 236 -9.73 -10.55 -12.78
N LYS A 237 -10.67 -9.82 -13.43
CA LYS A 237 -11.82 -9.21 -12.77
C LYS A 237 -13.13 -9.80 -13.25
N GLU A 238 -14.06 -9.98 -12.30
CA GLU A 238 -15.39 -10.46 -12.60
C GLU A 238 -16.16 -9.42 -13.44
N LEU A 239 -16.66 -9.86 -14.61
CA LEU A 239 -17.47 -9.06 -15.49
C LEU A 239 -18.96 -9.34 -15.26
N LYS A 240 -19.73 -8.28 -14.99
CA LYS A 240 -21.17 -8.37 -14.77
C LYS A 240 -21.95 -7.54 -15.79
N PHE A 241 -23.02 -8.13 -16.31
CA PHE A 241 -23.92 -7.46 -17.23
C PHE A 241 -25.20 -7.04 -16.52
N VAL A 242 -25.53 -5.75 -16.62
CA VAL A 242 -26.67 -5.14 -15.97
C VAL A 242 -27.86 -5.10 -16.95
N PRO A 243 -29.06 -5.61 -16.55
CA PRO A 243 -30.25 -5.60 -17.40
C PRO A 243 -30.69 -4.18 -17.82
N HIS A 244 -31.36 -4.07 -18.97
CA HIS A 244 -31.85 -2.80 -19.52
C HIS A 244 -32.73 -2.03 -18.55
N GLU A 245 -33.63 -2.74 -17.86
CA GLU A 245 -34.56 -2.15 -16.88
C GLU A 245 -33.82 -1.47 -15.74
N VAL A 246 -32.77 -2.13 -15.22
CA VAL A 246 -31.92 -1.57 -14.17
C VAL A 246 -31.10 -0.39 -14.68
N ILE A 247 -30.51 -0.49 -15.87
CA ILE A 247 -29.79 0.62 -16.52
C ILE A 247 -30.70 1.85 -16.66
N ASN A 248 -31.95 1.64 -17.12
CA ASN A 248 -32.90 2.73 -17.39
C ASN A 248 -33.55 3.28 -16.10
N SER A 249 -33.46 2.59 -14.98
CA SER A 249 -33.92 3.10 -13.67
C SER A 249 -32.94 4.10 -13.04
N ILE A 250 -31.66 4.12 -13.49
CA ILE A 250 -30.60 4.94 -12.90
C ILE A 250 -30.26 6.09 -13.83
N LYS A 251 -30.72 7.29 -13.50
CA LYS A 251 -30.47 8.49 -14.33
C LYS A 251 -28.98 8.88 -14.30
N PRO A 252 -28.27 8.80 -15.44
CA PRO A 252 -26.86 9.17 -15.48
C PRO A 252 -26.70 10.70 -15.38
N PRO A 253 -25.68 11.21 -14.68
CA PRO A 253 -25.42 12.65 -14.62
C PRO A 253 -24.87 13.21 -15.93
N THR A 254 -24.30 12.34 -16.81
CA THR A 254 -23.71 12.77 -18.09
C THR A 254 -24.59 12.36 -19.27
N PRO A 255 -24.90 13.26 -20.21
CA PRO A 255 -25.68 12.91 -21.40
C PRO A 255 -25.06 11.76 -22.20
N SER A 256 -25.88 10.88 -22.75
CA SER A 256 -25.43 9.71 -23.49
C SER A 256 -26.08 9.64 -24.89
N LYS A 257 -25.32 9.09 -25.84
CA LYS A 257 -25.84 8.75 -27.20
C LYS A 257 -26.47 7.34 -27.23
N ALA A 258 -26.57 6.67 -26.11
CA ALA A 258 -27.12 5.31 -25.98
C ALA A 258 -28.64 5.25 -26.21
N ASN A 259 -29.33 6.38 -26.33
CA ASN A 259 -30.76 6.46 -26.66
C ASN A 259 -31.11 5.71 -27.95
N ARG A 260 -30.19 5.61 -28.90
CA ARG A 260 -30.35 4.81 -30.12
C ARG A 260 -30.49 3.31 -29.86
N LEU A 261 -30.10 2.86 -28.69
CA LEU A 261 -30.16 1.46 -28.20
C LEU A 261 -31.26 1.27 -27.15
N GLY A 262 -32.12 2.26 -26.94
CA GLY A 262 -33.17 2.23 -25.92
C GLY A 262 -32.62 2.39 -24.49
N LEU A 263 -31.38 2.86 -24.33
CA LEU A 263 -30.72 3.04 -23.02
C LEU A 263 -30.44 4.53 -22.76
N ILE A 264 -30.67 4.96 -21.52
CA ILE A 264 -30.35 6.34 -21.08
C ILE A 264 -28.85 6.57 -20.89
N GLY A 265 -28.08 5.50 -20.77
CA GLY A 265 -26.63 5.48 -20.59
C GLY A 265 -26.13 4.04 -20.49
N VAL A 266 -24.82 3.83 -20.43
CA VAL A 266 -24.23 2.50 -20.19
C VAL A 266 -23.25 2.53 -19.02
N CYS A 267 -22.11 3.22 -19.14
CA CYS A 267 -21.05 3.12 -18.16
C CYS A 267 -21.45 3.64 -16.76
N GLU A 268 -22.05 4.82 -16.64
CA GLU A 268 -22.46 5.38 -15.33
C GLU A 268 -23.55 4.56 -14.66
N PRO A 269 -24.67 4.22 -15.34
CA PRO A 269 -25.68 3.38 -14.73
C PRO A 269 -25.18 1.98 -14.36
N ALA A 270 -24.33 1.37 -15.19
CA ALA A 270 -23.75 0.05 -14.90
C ALA A 270 -22.84 0.08 -13.67
N ALA A 271 -21.99 1.11 -13.53
CA ALA A 271 -21.17 1.29 -12.36
C ALA A 271 -22.01 1.48 -11.08
N LEU A 272 -22.99 2.39 -11.14
CA LEU A 272 -23.87 2.69 -10.01
C LEU A 272 -24.76 1.50 -9.62
N ALA A 273 -25.21 0.69 -10.57
CA ALA A 273 -26.05 -0.46 -10.29
C ALA A 273 -25.40 -1.46 -9.33
N LEU A 274 -24.10 -1.69 -9.50
CA LEU A 274 -23.34 -2.73 -8.80
C LEU A 274 -22.43 -2.19 -7.68
N SER A 275 -22.29 -0.87 -7.54
CA SER A 275 -21.50 -0.27 -6.46
C SER A 275 -22.27 -0.32 -5.12
N ASP A 276 -21.52 -0.38 -4.03
CA ASP A 276 -22.09 -0.51 -2.69
C ASP A 276 -22.64 0.83 -2.18
N GLU A 277 -21.92 1.95 -2.38
CA GLU A 277 -22.26 3.28 -1.89
C GLU A 277 -23.11 4.11 -2.88
N LYS A 278 -23.25 3.66 -4.13
CA LYS A 278 -23.96 4.40 -5.20
C LYS A 278 -23.34 5.79 -5.48
N ASP A 279 -22.07 5.95 -5.18
CA ASP A 279 -21.33 7.20 -5.36
C ASP A 279 -20.42 7.11 -6.60
N LEU A 280 -20.63 8.03 -7.55
CA LEU A 280 -19.90 8.08 -8.81
C LEU A 280 -18.65 8.94 -8.66
N ILE A 281 -17.52 8.29 -8.37
CA ILE A 281 -16.23 8.97 -8.13
C ILE A 281 -15.50 9.39 -9.42
N LEU A 282 -15.76 8.70 -10.55
CA LEU A 282 -15.36 9.14 -11.89
C LEU A 282 -16.58 9.16 -12.77
N LYS A 283 -17.03 10.37 -13.15
CA LYS A 283 -18.08 10.54 -14.17
C LYS A 283 -17.56 10.07 -15.52
N LYS A 284 -18.48 9.79 -16.43
CA LYS A 284 -18.16 9.30 -17.76
C LYS A 284 -16.97 10.02 -18.41
N ARG A 285 -15.94 9.26 -18.75
CA ARG A 285 -14.80 9.64 -19.58
C ARG A 285 -14.82 8.85 -20.88
N LYS A 286 -14.38 9.47 -21.94
CA LYS A 286 -14.27 8.83 -23.25
C LYS A 286 -12.80 8.66 -23.62
N TYR A 287 -12.41 7.42 -23.89
CA TYR A 287 -11.09 7.02 -24.36
C TYR A 287 -11.27 6.26 -25.68
N GLY A 288 -11.00 6.95 -26.79
CA GLY A 288 -11.21 6.35 -28.12
C GLY A 288 -12.65 5.84 -28.34
N ASN A 289 -12.78 4.53 -28.53
CA ASN A 289 -14.05 3.81 -28.72
C ASN A 289 -14.70 3.34 -27.42
N VAL A 290 -14.08 3.61 -26.27
CA VAL A 290 -14.53 3.16 -24.94
C VAL A 290 -14.96 4.35 -24.09
N THR A 291 -15.99 4.16 -23.28
CA THR A 291 -16.39 5.09 -22.23
C THR A 291 -16.32 4.38 -20.89
N ILE A 292 -15.69 5.02 -19.90
CA ILE A 292 -15.53 4.50 -18.54
C ILE A 292 -16.22 5.43 -17.55
N ALA A 293 -16.82 4.83 -16.53
CA ALA A 293 -17.26 5.51 -15.32
C ALA A 293 -16.89 4.62 -14.11
N ILE A 294 -16.57 5.22 -12.96
CA ILE A 294 -16.17 4.45 -11.78
C ILE A 294 -17.02 4.89 -10.59
N ALA A 295 -17.59 3.93 -9.87
CA ALA A 295 -18.39 4.13 -8.67
C ALA A 295 -17.86 3.27 -7.51
N ARG A 296 -18.24 3.64 -6.28
CA ARG A 296 -17.93 2.89 -5.05
C ARG A 296 -19.19 2.53 -4.26
#